data_8381267226547bd12f70fadf946f2076
#
_entry.id   8381267226547bd12f70fadf946f2076
#
_cell.length_a   1.000
_cell.length_b   1.000
_cell.length_c   1.000
_cell.angle_alpha   90.00
_cell.angle_beta   90.00
_cell.angle_gamma   90.00
#
_symmetry.space_group_name_H-M   'P 1'
#
loop_
_entity.id
_entity.type
_entity.pdbx_description
1 polymer ?
#
loop_
_entity_poly.entity_id
_entity_poly.type
_entity_poly.pdbx_seq_one_letter_code
_entity_poly.pdbx_strand_id
1 'polypeptide(L)'
;VVKADGLAAGKGVIVAMTLQEAEDAVRDMLSGNAFGEAGSRVVIEEFLDGEEASFIVMVDGKNVEAMATSQDHKRVGENDTGLNTGGMGAYSPAPVVTPEIHSRIMKEVIYPTVNGMAAEGSVYTGFLYAGLMIMPNGQPKVIE
;
A
#
# COMPACT_ATOMS: atom_id res chain seq x y z
N VAL A 1 11.80 4.10 -1.28
CA VAL A 1 10.80 4.06 -2.36
C VAL A 1 10.44 5.49 -2.73
N VAL A 2 10.36 5.78 -4.02
CA VAL A 2 9.96 7.10 -4.56
C VAL A 2 8.63 6.93 -5.25
N LYS A 3 7.64 7.75 -4.87
CA LYS A 3 6.29 7.72 -5.44
C LYS A 3 5.91 9.08 -6.02
N ALA A 4 5.25 9.09 -7.18
CA ALA A 4 4.54 10.27 -7.65
C ALA A 4 3.32 10.51 -6.75
N ASP A 5 3.11 11.75 -6.29
CA ASP A 5 2.01 12.09 -5.37
C ASP A 5 0.65 12.12 -6.07
N GLY A 6 0.63 12.39 -7.36
CA GLY A 6 -0.59 12.41 -8.16
C GLY A 6 -1.00 11.02 -8.66
N LEU A 7 -2.21 10.96 -9.24
CA LEU A 7 -2.77 9.72 -9.78
C LEU A 7 -1.94 9.21 -10.98
N ALA A 8 -1.22 8.12 -10.78
CA ALA A 8 -0.35 7.47 -11.77
C ALA A 8 -0.74 6.02 -12.06
N ALA A 9 -1.95 5.60 -11.71
CA ALA A 9 -2.53 4.26 -11.93
C ALA A 9 -1.59 3.11 -11.49
N GLY A 10 -0.97 3.25 -10.31
CA GLY A 10 -0.06 2.25 -9.73
C GLY A 10 1.32 2.15 -10.41
N LYS A 11 1.60 2.99 -11.41
CA LYS A 11 2.89 2.97 -12.14
C LYS A 11 3.90 4.00 -11.63
N GLY A 12 3.45 4.97 -10.83
CA GLY A 12 4.28 6.04 -10.27
C GLY A 12 5.08 5.64 -9.03
N VAL A 13 5.50 4.39 -8.91
CA VAL A 13 6.24 3.86 -7.77
C VAL A 13 7.56 3.27 -8.25
N ILE A 14 8.67 3.78 -7.73
CA ILE A 14 10.01 3.27 -8.02
C ILE A 14 10.66 2.79 -6.72
N VAL A 15 10.94 1.50 -6.67
CA VAL A 15 11.70 0.87 -5.59
C VAL A 15 13.18 1.01 -5.94
N ALA A 16 13.82 2.05 -5.41
CA ALA A 16 15.23 2.31 -5.62
C ALA A 16 16.09 1.52 -4.63
N MET A 17 17.03 0.74 -5.12
CA MET A 17 17.95 -0.07 -4.29
C MET A 17 19.24 0.68 -3.97
N THR A 18 19.51 1.79 -4.66
CA THR A 18 20.67 2.64 -4.45
C THR A 18 20.24 4.12 -4.32
N LEU A 19 21.10 4.93 -3.71
CA LEU A 19 20.85 6.37 -3.63
C LEU A 19 20.79 7.02 -5.02
N GLN A 20 21.64 6.57 -5.94
CA GLN A 20 21.66 7.10 -7.31
C GLN A 20 20.33 6.82 -8.03
N GLU A 21 19.82 5.60 -7.93
CA GLU A 21 18.50 5.24 -8.49
C GLU A 21 17.37 6.10 -7.89
N ALA A 22 17.43 6.37 -6.58
CA ALA A 22 16.43 7.21 -5.93
C ALA A 22 16.51 8.66 -6.42
N GLU A 23 17.71 9.22 -6.55
CA GLU A 23 17.91 10.58 -7.07
C GLU A 23 17.45 10.70 -8.53
N ASP A 24 17.76 9.72 -9.35
CA ASP A 24 17.37 9.70 -10.77
C ASP A 24 15.85 9.57 -10.90
N ALA A 25 15.20 8.75 -10.07
CA ALA A 25 13.75 8.64 -10.00
C ALA A 25 13.08 9.96 -9.62
N VAL A 26 13.61 10.66 -8.61
CA VAL A 26 13.10 11.96 -8.19
C VAL A 26 13.24 12.99 -9.31
N ARG A 27 14.42 13.06 -9.97
CA ARG A 27 14.65 13.99 -11.07
C ARG A 27 13.72 13.72 -12.26
N ASP A 28 13.54 12.46 -12.63
CA ASP A 28 12.67 12.06 -13.74
C ASP A 28 11.21 12.40 -13.47
N MET A 29 10.69 12.09 -12.28
CA MET A 29 9.32 12.44 -11.88
C MET A 29 9.09 13.94 -11.88
N LEU A 30 9.96 14.72 -11.22
CA LEU A 30 9.81 16.16 -11.09
C LEU A 30 10.03 16.92 -12.41
N SER A 31 10.74 16.34 -13.38
CA SER A 31 10.88 16.92 -14.71
C SER A 31 9.63 16.80 -15.58
N GLY A 32 8.64 16.03 -15.13
CA GLY A 32 7.39 15.77 -15.85
C GLY A 32 7.53 14.78 -17.02
N ASN A 33 8.69 14.12 -17.17
CA ASN A 33 8.95 13.21 -18.28
C ASN A 33 8.13 11.93 -18.20
N ALA A 34 8.06 11.32 -17.01
CA ALA A 34 7.43 10.01 -16.84
C ALA A 34 5.93 10.09 -16.49
N PHE A 35 5.50 11.07 -15.69
CA PHE A 35 4.16 11.10 -15.09
C PHE A 35 3.43 12.45 -15.23
N GLY A 36 3.95 13.40 -16.01
CA GLY A 36 3.33 14.71 -16.22
C GLY A 36 3.02 15.43 -14.88
N GLU A 37 1.81 15.96 -14.72
CA GLU A 37 1.39 16.65 -13.49
C GLU A 37 1.39 15.74 -12.25
N ALA A 38 1.16 14.43 -12.39
CA ALA A 38 1.20 13.49 -11.28
C ALA A 38 2.58 13.42 -10.62
N GLY A 39 3.65 13.67 -11.38
CA GLY A 39 5.03 13.74 -10.91
C GLY A 39 5.46 15.09 -10.36
N SER A 40 4.58 16.10 -10.34
CA SER A 40 4.94 17.46 -9.86
C SER A 40 5.34 17.53 -8.38
N ARG A 41 4.94 16.53 -7.62
CA ARG A 41 5.37 16.25 -6.24
C ARG A 41 5.71 14.78 -6.10
N VAL A 42 6.66 14.48 -5.22
CA VAL A 42 7.06 13.10 -4.91
C VAL A 42 6.95 12.84 -3.41
N VAL A 43 6.66 11.60 -3.06
CA VAL A 43 6.73 11.09 -1.69
C VAL A 43 7.91 10.13 -1.62
N ILE A 44 8.73 10.29 -0.60
CA ILE A 44 9.87 9.40 -0.34
C ILE A 44 9.53 8.58 0.91
N GLU A 45 9.47 7.26 0.74
CA GLU A 45 9.10 6.33 1.78
C GLU A 45 10.24 5.39 2.16
N GLU A 46 10.17 4.86 3.38
CA GLU A 46 11.00 3.76 3.83
C GLU A 46 10.84 2.55 2.89
N PHE A 47 11.94 1.87 2.59
CA PHE A 47 11.86 0.55 1.96
C PHE A 47 11.40 -0.49 3.00
N LEU A 48 10.33 -1.20 2.68
CA LEU A 48 9.75 -2.23 3.53
C LEU A 48 10.01 -3.60 2.91
N ASP A 49 10.70 -4.47 3.66
CA ASP A 49 10.97 -5.84 3.27
C ASP A 49 10.02 -6.78 4.02
N GLY A 50 8.95 -7.16 3.35
CA GLY A 50 7.87 -7.97 3.91
C GLY A 50 6.98 -8.58 2.84
N GLU A 51 5.82 -9.09 3.26
CA GLU A 51 4.82 -9.62 2.34
C GLU A 51 3.65 -8.63 2.20
N GLU A 52 3.33 -8.28 0.95
CA GLU A 52 2.20 -7.39 0.66
C GLU A 52 0.87 -8.13 0.85
N ALA A 53 -0.11 -7.47 1.45
CA ALA A 53 -1.45 -7.98 1.61
C ALA A 53 -2.51 -6.88 1.46
N SER A 54 -3.64 -7.25 0.88
CA SER A 54 -4.82 -6.40 0.79
C SER A 54 -5.78 -6.70 1.94
N PHE A 55 -6.16 -5.67 2.68
CA PHE A 55 -7.10 -5.76 3.78
C PHE A 55 -8.24 -4.76 3.56
N ILE A 56 -9.44 -5.28 3.34
CA ILE A 56 -10.61 -4.46 3.01
C ILE A 56 -11.65 -4.60 4.12
N VAL A 57 -12.23 -3.50 4.51
CA VAL A 57 -13.33 -3.48 5.50
C VAL A 57 -14.51 -2.69 4.98
N MET A 58 -15.72 -3.08 5.40
CA MET A 58 -16.92 -2.27 5.25
C MET A 58 -17.12 -1.42 6.49
N VAL A 59 -17.41 -0.14 6.30
CA VAL A 59 -17.58 0.84 7.39
C VAL A 59 -18.90 1.57 7.19
N ASP A 60 -19.70 1.69 8.27
CA ASP A 60 -20.95 2.45 8.27
C ASP A 60 -20.85 3.81 9.01
N GLY A 61 -19.63 4.25 9.24
CA GLY A 61 -19.32 5.45 10.02
C GLY A 61 -18.93 5.15 11.47
N LYS A 62 -19.30 4.00 12.00
CA LYS A 62 -19.03 3.60 13.38
C LYS A 62 -18.59 2.14 13.49
N ASN A 63 -19.32 1.23 12.84
CA ASN A 63 -19.05 -0.18 12.84
C ASN A 63 -18.14 -0.55 11.67
N VAL A 64 -17.32 -1.56 11.87
CA VAL A 64 -16.35 -2.03 10.89
C VAL A 64 -16.46 -3.55 10.77
N GLU A 65 -16.65 -4.04 9.55
CA GLU A 65 -16.69 -5.47 9.25
C GLU A 65 -15.59 -5.82 8.24
N ALA A 66 -14.71 -6.74 8.60
CA ALA A 66 -13.60 -7.15 7.73
C ALA A 66 -14.08 -8.14 6.67
N MET A 67 -13.63 -7.92 5.44
CA MET A 67 -13.79 -8.87 4.34
C MET A 67 -12.67 -9.92 4.37
N ALA A 68 -12.80 -10.96 3.53
CA ALA A 68 -11.69 -11.90 3.32
C ALA A 68 -10.45 -11.15 2.81
N THR A 69 -9.30 -11.46 3.40
CA THR A 69 -8.01 -10.90 3.00
C THR A 69 -7.56 -11.47 1.66
N SER A 70 -6.70 -10.77 0.95
CA SER A 70 -6.12 -11.25 -0.31
C SER A 70 -4.66 -10.86 -0.46
N GLN A 71 -3.95 -11.57 -1.30
CA GLN A 71 -2.62 -11.24 -1.79
C GLN A 71 -2.62 -11.29 -3.31
N ASP A 72 -2.07 -10.28 -3.94
CA ASP A 72 -1.76 -10.29 -5.36
C ASP A 72 -0.24 -10.25 -5.57
N HIS A 73 0.22 -10.92 -6.61
CA HIS A 73 1.63 -10.96 -6.98
C HIS A 73 1.85 -10.07 -8.20
N LYS A 74 2.57 -8.98 -8.00
CA LYS A 74 2.76 -7.94 -9.02
C LYS A 74 4.04 -8.10 -9.82
N ARG A 75 5.05 -8.79 -9.27
CA ARG A 75 6.33 -8.93 -9.94
C ARG A 75 6.30 -9.99 -11.03
N VAL A 76 6.97 -9.71 -12.14
CA VAL A 76 6.92 -10.55 -13.35
C VAL A 76 7.73 -11.83 -13.24
N GLY A 77 8.75 -11.87 -12.40
CA GLY A 77 9.69 -12.98 -12.27
C GLY A 77 9.36 -13.94 -11.12
N GLU A 78 9.94 -15.12 -11.18
CA GLU A 78 9.84 -16.11 -10.11
C GLU A 78 10.42 -15.57 -8.80
N ASN A 79 9.87 -16.08 -7.68
CA ASN A 79 10.26 -15.66 -6.32
C ASN A 79 10.11 -14.14 -6.08
N ASP A 80 9.06 -13.56 -6.62
CA ASP A 80 8.72 -12.14 -6.43
C ASP A 80 9.86 -11.20 -6.85
N THR A 81 10.39 -11.40 -8.06
CA THR A 81 11.50 -10.64 -8.63
C THR A 81 11.10 -9.89 -9.90
N GLY A 82 11.93 -8.92 -10.31
CA GLY A 82 11.74 -8.17 -11.55
C GLY A 82 10.80 -6.97 -11.39
N LEU A 83 10.28 -6.48 -12.52
CA LEU A 83 9.43 -5.30 -12.57
C LEU A 83 8.00 -5.60 -12.09
N ASN A 84 7.35 -4.60 -11.52
CA ASN A 84 5.94 -4.66 -11.19
C ASN A 84 5.08 -4.68 -12.46
N THR A 85 4.01 -5.48 -12.41
CA THR A 85 2.96 -5.59 -13.43
C THR A 85 1.62 -5.13 -12.85
N GLY A 86 0.56 -5.24 -13.63
CA GLY A 86 -0.81 -5.05 -13.15
C GLY A 86 -1.37 -6.22 -12.32
N GLY A 87 -0.57 -7.28 -12.13
CA GLY A 87 -0.90 -8.49 -11.38
C GLY A 87 -0.61 -9.74 -12.21
N MET A 88 0.07 -10.72 -11.59
CA MET A 88 0.42 -12.02 -12.16
C MET A 88 -0.47 -13.14 -11.64
N GLY A 89 -1.22 -12.88 -10.58
CA GLY A 89 -2.13 -13.80 -9.94
C GLY A 89 -2.48 -13.30 -8.54
N ALA A 90 -3.58 -13.80 -8.00
CA ALA A 90 -4.04 -13.46 -6.67
C ALA A 90 -4.71 -14.65 -6.00
N TYR A 91 -4.74 -14.65 -4.68
CA TYR A 91 -5.48 -15.63 -3.90
C TYR A 91 -6.10 -15.01 -2.63
N SER A 92 -7.14 -15.65 -2.12
CA SER A 92 -7.84 -15.29 -0.90
C SER A 92 -8.25 -16.59 -0.16
N PRO A 93 -8.14 -16.62 1.18
CA PRO A 93 -7.56 -15.60 2.05
C PRO A 93 -6.04 -15.53 1.93
N ALA A 94 -5.44 -14.42 2.41
CA ALA A 94 -3.99 -14.23 2.45
C ALA A 94 -3.37 -15.02 3.63
N PRO A 95 -2.50 -16.02 3.39
CA PRO A 95 -1.92 -16.82 4.47
C PRO A 95 -1.05 -16.01 5.45
N VAL A 96 -0.42 -14.93 4.96
CA VAL A 96 0.40 -14.05 5.78
C VAL A 96 -0.41 -13.32 6.85
N VAL A 97 -1.72 -13.12 6.62
CA VAL A 97 -2.61 -12.48 7.60
C VAL A 97 -3.18 -13.52 8.56
N THR A 98 -2.37 -13.92 9.52
CA THR A 98 -2.81 -14.79 10.63
C THR A 98 -3.87 -14.11 11.50
N PRO A 99 -4.59 -14.82 12.39
CA PRO A 99 -5.53 -14.21 13.32
C PRO A 99 -4.91 -13.11 14.19
N GLU A 100 -3.65 -13.27 14.60
CA GLU A 100 -2.92 -12.29 15.39
C GLU A 100 -2.63 -11.04 14.57
N ILE A 101 -2.17 -11.22 13.33
CA ILE A 101 -1.90 -10.10 12.41
C ILE A 101 -3.20 -9.40 12.04
N HIS A 102 -4.28 -10.13 11.78
CA HIS A 102 -5.61 -9.56 11.56
C HIS A 102 -6.03 -8.64 12.73
N SER A 103 -5.88 -9.14 13.96
CA SER A 103 -6.21 -8.35 15.16
C SER A 103 -5.36 -7.08 15.28
N ARG A 104 -4.06 -7.17 14.92
CA ARG A 104 -3.17 -6.02 14.88
C ARG A 104 -3.59 -5.00 13.82
N ILE A 105 -3.91 -5.45 12.60
CA ILE A 105 -4.37 -4.58 11.53
C ILE A 105 -5.62 -3.80 11.97
N MET A 106 -6.60 -4.49 12.54
CA MET A 106 -7.82 -3.83 13.03
C MET A 106 -7.49 -2.77 14.08
N LYS A 107 -6.62 -3.08 15.05
CA LYS A 107 -6.28 -2.20 16.17
C LYS A 107 -5.33 -1.07 15.77
N GLU A 108 -4.32 -1.35 14.96
CA GLU A 108 -3.21 -0.43 14.69
C GLU A 108 -3.45 0.42 13.42
N VAL A 109 -4.32 -0.05 12.50
CA VAL A 109 -4.58 0.62 11.22
C VAL A 109 -6.06 1.01 11.08
N ILE A 110 -6.96 0.04 11.08
CA ILE A 110 -8.36 0.27 10.68
C ILE A 110 -9.11 1.18 11.67
N TYR A 111 -9.18 0.81 12.95
CA TYR A 111 -9.89 1.62 13.94
C TYR A 111 -9.28 3.03 14.10
N PRO A 112 -7.95 3.20 14.14
CA PRO A 112 -7.37 4.55 14.18
C PRO A 112 -7.75 5.39 12.97
N THR A 113 -7.79 4.81 11.76
CA THR A 113 -8.19 5.51 10.54
C THR A 113 -9.65 5.95 10.60
N VAL A 114 -10.57 5.04 10.88
CA VAL A 114 -12.01 5.34 10.96
C VAL A 114 -12.31 6.38 12.05
N ASN A 115 -11.72 6.22 13.23
CA ASN A 115 -11.90 7.15 14.34
C ASN A 115 -11.24 8.51 14.05
N GLY A 116 -10.07 8.53 13.43
CA GLY A 116 -9.37 9.76 13.03
C GLY A 116 -10.19 10.57 12.02
N MET A 117 -10.70 9.91 10.98
CA MET A 117 -11.60 10.55 10.01
C MET A 117 -12.84 11.17 10.67
N ALA A 118 -13.46 10.45 11.58
CA ALA A 118 -14.61 10.96 12.33
C ALA A 118 -14.24 12.16 13.20
N ALA A 119 -13.09 12.12 13.88
CA ALA A 119 -12.59 13.23 14.71
C ALA A 119 -12.28 14.49 13.88
N GLU A 120 -11.89 14.35 12.63
CA GLU A 120 -11.66 15.44 11.68
C GLU A 120 -12.95 15.93 10.99
N GLY A 121 -14.12 15.40 11.38
CA GLY A 121 -15.41 15.77 10.81
C GLY A 121 -15.75 15.07 9.49
N SER A 122 -14.97 14.10 9.07
CA SER A 122 -15.14 13.34 7.83
C SER A 122 -15.52 11.90 8.14
N VAL A 123 -16.75 11.67 8.60
CA VAL A 123 -17.23 10.32 8.94
C VAL A 123 -17.18 9.42 7.70
N TYR A 124 -16.43 8.34 7.80
CA TYR A 124 -16.23 7.42 6.67
C TYR A 124 -17.34 6.38 6.60
N THR A 125 -17.92 6.22 5.40
CA THR A 125 -18.87 5.14 5.08
C THR A 125 -18.52 4.54 3.74
N GLY A 126 -18.48 3.20 3.64
CA GLY A 126 -18.12 2.48 2.41
C GLY A 126 -17.07 1.43 2.62
N PHE A 127 -16.38 1.06 1.53
CA PHE A 127 -15.28 0.11 1.57
C PHE A 127 -13.96 0.86 1.79
N LEU A 128 -13.28 0.56 2.89
CA LEU A 128 -11.94 1.07 3.18
C LEU A 128 -10.93 -0.01 2.78
N TYR A 129 -10.10 0.32 1.81
CA TYR A 129 -8.95 -0.50 1.41
C TYR A 129 -7.72 -0.10 2.21
N ALA A 130 -7.00 -1.08 2.71
CA ALA A 130 -5.67 -0.92 3.28
C ALA A 130 -4.69 -1.85 2.56
N GLY A 131 -3.81 -1.27 1.75
CA GLY A 131 -2.64 -1.94 1.21
C GLY A 131 -1.55 -1.99 2.28
N LEU A 132 -1.13 -3.18 2.65
CA LEU A 132 -0.26 -3.40 3.80
C LEU A 132 0.99 -4.18 3.40
N MET A 133 2.11 -3.83 4.02
CA MET A 133 3.31 -4.66 4.07
C MET A 133 3.37 -5.32 5.45
N ILE A 134 3.32 -6.65 5.48
CA ILE A 134 3.45 -7.43 6.71
C ILE A 134 4.92 -7.74 6.92
N MET A 135 5.51 -7.10 7.91
CA MET A 135 6.93 -7.25 8.22
C MET A 135 7.22 -8.63 8.83
N PRO A 136 8.47 -9.14 8.79
CA PRO A 136 8.82 -10.44 9.38
C PRO A 136 8.49 -10.58 10.87
N ASN A 137 8.41 -9.48 11.60
CA ASN A 137 7.99 -9.45 13.01
C ASN A 137 6.47 -9.39 13.21
N GLY A 138 5.69 -9.52 12.12
CA GLY A 138 4.24 -9.45 12.13
C GLY A 138 3.67 -8.02 12.25
N GLN A 139 4.49 -6.98 12.13
CA GLN A 139 4.01 -5.59 12.16
C GLN A 139 3.38 -5.23 10.81
N PRO A 140 2.12 -4.78 10.78
CA PRO A 140 1.54 -4.22 9.56
C PRO A 140 2.04 -2.79 9.36
N LYS A 141 2.50 -2.48 8.16
CA LYS A 141 2.85 -1.13 7.71
C LYS A 141 1.95 -0.75 6.52
N VAL A 142 1.35 0.43 6.56
CA VAL A 142 0.49 0.93 5.46
C VAL A 142 1.38 1.38 4.31
N ILE A 143 1.04 0.92 3.09
CA ILE A 143 1.70 1.34 1.85
C ILE A 143 0.74 2.05 0.88
N GLU A 144 -0.57 1.85 1.08
CA GLU A 144 -1.61 2.51 0.28
C GLU A 144 -2.94 2.59 1.05
#